data_84cb0674c26b1a5bc9f4d586a22bb75c
#
_entry.id   84cb0674c26b1a5bc9f4d586a22bb75c
#
_cell.length_a   1.000
_cell.length_b   1.000
_cell.length_c   1.000
_cell.angle_alpha   90.00
_cell.angle_beta   90.00
_cell.angle_gamma   90.00
#
_symmetry.space_group_name_H-M   'P 1'
#
loop_
_entity.id
_entity.type
_entity.pdbx_description
1 polymer ?
#
loop_
_entity_poly.entity_id
_entity_poly.type
_entity_poly.pdbx_seq_one_letter_code
_entity_poly.pdbx_strand_id
1 'polypeptide(L)'
;MKRRIYLSGGMSGIPRSEYRRRFREAETILRRHGYGCINPCRVWPCRFPWLYRLMNALLGKRLTYAVILAYDLILLMTRADGIVMLPGWQASRGAQIENYVSMHFWMQGISKAVTEEINNIK
;
A
#
# COMPACT_ATOMS: atom_id res chain seq x y z
N MET A 1 -2.58 7.20 21.06
CA MET A 1 -2.03 7.41 19.70
C MET A 1 -2.75 6.54 18.71
N LYS A 2 -3.04 7.09 17.53
CA LYS A 2 -3.64 6.31 16.46
C LYS A 2 -2.63 5.31 15.91
N ARG A 3 -3.07 4.06 15.76
CA ARG A 3 -2.26 3.06 15.04
C ARG A 3 -2.27 3.40 13.56
N ARG A 4 -1.09 3.38 12.95
CA ARG A 4 -0.96 3.62 11.51
C ARG A 4 -0.94 2.30 10.78
N ILE A 5 -1.89 2.16 9.86
CA ILE A 5 -2.05 0.93 9.09
C ILE A 5 -1.57 1.18 7.65
N TYR A 6 -0.64 0.36 7.20
CA TYR A 6 -0.14 0.41 5.82
C TYR A 6 -1.11 -0.36 4.92
N LEU A 7 -1.47 0.26 3.80
CA LEU A 7 -2.32 -0.39 2.79
C LEU A 7 -1.43 -1.07 1.75
N SER A 8 -1.64 -2.36 1.53
CA SER A 8 -0.90 -3.13 0.54
C SER A 8 -1.86 -3.76 -0.46
N GLY A 9 -1.54 -3.66 -1.73
CA GLY A 9 -2.38 -4.23 -2.78
C GLY A 9 -1.76 -4.09 -4.15
N GLY A 10 -2.36 -4.74 -5.14
CA GLY A 10 -1.87 -4.74 -6.50
C GLY A 10 -2.13 -3.43 -7.21
N MET A 11 -1.14 -2.97 -7.94
CA MET A 11 -1.24 -1.82 -8.82
C MET A 11 -0.92 -2.18 -10.27
N SER A 12 -0.06 -3.17 -10.48
CA SER A 12 0.37 -3.59 -11.82
C SER A 12 -0.78 -4.20 -12.60
N GLY A 13 -0.96 -3.77 -13.85
CA GLY A 13 -2.01 -4.28 -14.72
C GLY A 13 -3.40 -3.74 -14.42
N ILE A 14 -3.53 -2.84 -13.45
CA ILE A 14 -4.80 -2.22 -13.07
C ILE A 14 -4.74 -0.74 -13.46
N PRO A 15 -5.79 -0.18 -14.09
CA PRO A 15 -5.82 1.25 -14.39
C PRO A 15 -5.59 2.10 -13.15
N ARG A 16 -4.82 3.18 -13.30
CA ARG A 16 -4.44 4.03 -12.18
C ARG A 16 -5.64 4.59 -11.41
N SER A 17 -6.68 5.02 -12.14
CA SER A 17 -7.90 5.53 -11.52
C SER A 17 -8.56 4.49 -10.63
N GLU A 18 -8.50 3.22 -11.02
CA GLU A 18 -9.12 2.13 -10.28
C GLU A 18 -8.34 1.76 -9.02
N TYR A 19 -7.03 1.55 -9.09
CA TYR A 19 -6.29 1.19 -7.88
C TYR A 19 -6.25 2.36 -6.89
N ARG A 20 -6.17 3.60 -7.37
CA ARG A 20 -6.25 4.77 -6.49
C ARG A 20 -7.58 4.86 -5.78
N ARG A 21 -8.67 4.53 -6.47
CA ARG A 21 -10.00 4.49 -5.87
C ARG A 21 -10.07 3.44 -4.76
N ARG A 22 -9.57 2.24 -5.01
CA ARG A 22 -9.56 1.16 -4.03
C ARG A 22 -8.76 1.53 -2.78
N PHE A 23 -7.58 2.10 -2.97
CA PHE A 23 -6.75 2.54 -1.85
C PHE A 23 -7.42 3.66 -1.06
N ARG A 24 -8.08 4.60 -1.75
CA ARG A 24 -8.80 5.69 -1.09
C ARG A 24 -9.99 5.19 -0.28
N GLU A 25 -10.75 4.25 -0.81
CA GLU A 25 -11.87 3.66 -0.09
C GLU A 25 -11.39 2.93 1.16
N ALA A 26 -10.32 2.17 1.06
CA ALA A 26 -9.74 1.48 2.21
C ALA A 26 -9.24 2.48 3.26
N GLU A 27 -8.60 3.55 2.83
CA GLU A 27 -8.16 4.62 3.73
C GLU A 27 -9.36 5.25 4.47
N THR A 28 -10.45 5.52 3.75
CA THR A 28 -11.66 6.08 4.35
C THR A 28 -12.22 5.15 5.43
N ILE A 29 -12.27 3.85 5.15
CA ILE A 29 -12.74 2.85 6.11
C ILE A 29 -11.86 2.86 7.36
N LEU A 30 -10.54 2.84 7.20
CA LEU A 30 -9.61 2.85 8.33
C LEU A 30 -9.77 4.11 9.18
N ARG A 31 -9.85 5.27 8.56
CA ARG A 31 -9.99 6.54 9.28
C ARG A 31 -11.30 6.62 10.04
N ARG A 32 -12.38 6.06 9.46
CA ARG A 32 -13.69 6.02 10.12
C ARG A 32 -13.64 5.20 11.40
N HIS A 33 -12.81 4.16 11.45
CA HIS A 33 -12.64 3.31 12.61
C HIS A 33 -11.52 3.78 13.56
N GLY A 34 -10.99 5.00 13.35
CA GLY A 34 -10.01 5.60 14.25
C GLY A 34 -8.56 5.24 13.99
N TYR A 35 -8.25 4.58 12.86
CA TYR A 35 -6.87 4.27 12.49
C TYR A 35 -6.26 5.40 11.67
N GLY A 36 -4.95 5.60 11.82
CA GLY A 36 -4.16 6.33 10.85
C GLY A 36 -3.87 5.43 9.64
N CYS A 37 -3.53 6.01 8.52
CA CYS A 37 -3.34 5.24 7.28
C CYS A 37 -2.10 5.70 6.53
N ILE A 38 -1.29 4.73 6.06
CA ILE A 38 -0.21 4.98 5.13
C ILE A 38 -0.67 4.42 3.78
N ASN A 39 -1.02 5.34 2.86
CA ASN A 39 -1.50 5.00 1.53
C ASN A 39 -0.36 5.19 0.53
N PRO A 40 0.18 4.10 -0.09
CA PRO A 40 1.31 4.22 -1.02
C PRO A 40 1.03 5.13 -2.22
N CYS A 41 -0.24 5.29 -2.61
CA CYS A 41 -0.60 6.18 -3.70
C CYS A 41 -0.41 7.66 -3.38
N ARG A 42 -0.30 8.01 -2.11
CA ARG A 42 -0.14 9.39 -1.64
C ARG A 42 1.28 9.73 -1.22
N VAL A 43 2.19 8.75 -1.22
CA VAL A 43 3.57 8.98 -0.84
C VAL A 43 4.44 9.10 -2.08
N TRP A 44 5.59 9.76 -1.93
CA TRP A 44 6.60 9.87 -2.99
C TRP A 44 7.07 8.46 -3.42
N PRO A 45 7.31 8.20 -4.69
CA PRO A 45 7.11 9.08 -5.87
C PRO A 45 5.73 8.92 -6.51
N CYS A 46 4.90 7.99 -6.06
CA CYS A 46 3.59 7.71 -6.69
C CYS A 46 2.62 8.88 -6.63
N ARG A 47 2.82 9.80 -5.67
CA ARG A 47 2.02 11.02 -5.53
C ARG A 47 2.14 11.91 -6.76
N PHE A 48 3.31 11.91 -7.42
CA PHE A 48 3.59 12.76 -8.55
C PHE A 48 3.78 11.93 -9.83
N PRO A 49 2.76 11.86 -10.72
CA PRO A 49 2.87 11.07 -11.96
C PRO A 49 4.04 11.46 -12.85
N TRP A 50 4.35 12.76 -12.91
CA TRP A 50 5.47 13.24 -13.74
C TRP A 50 6.81 12.74 -13.21
N LEU A 51 6.97 12.64 -11.91
CA LEU A 51 8.19 12.13 -11.29
C LEU A 51 8.36 10.63 -11.60
N TYR A 52 7.27 9.87 -11.52
CA TYR A 52 7.27 8.47 -11.86
C TYR A 52 7.69 8.23 -13.32
N ARG A 53 7.13 9.05 -14.24
CA ARG A 53 7.49 8.97 -15.66
C ARG A 53 8.96 9.33 -15.89
N LEU A 54 9.44 10.35 -15.22
CA LEU A 54 10.85 10.77 -15.31
C LEU A 54 11.77 9.66 -14.81
N MET A 55 11.44 9.03 -13.68
CA MET A 55 12.22 7.92 -13.13
C MET A 55 12.26 6.75 -14.11
N ASN A 56 11.13 6.40 -14.73
CA ASN A 56 11.10 5.34 -15.74
C ASN A 56 11.97 5.66 -16.94
N ALA A 57 11.97 6.92 -17.38
CA ALA A 57 12.78 7.34 -18.53
C ALA A 57 14.29 7.31 -18.22
N LEU A 58 14.68 7.70 -17.01
CA LEU A 58 16.10 7.80 -16.63
C LEU A 58 16.66 6.48 -16.10
N LEU A 59 15.88 5.73 -15.33
CA LEU A 59 16.35 4.54 -14.60
C LEU A 59 15.88 3.23 -15.22
N GLY A 60 14.87 3.28 -16.09
CA GLY A 60 14.19 2.10 -16.58
C GLY A 60 13.15 1.57 -15.60
N LYS A 61 12.23 0.76 -16.12
CA LYS A 61 11.07 0.27 -15.33
C LYS A 61 11.50 -0.60 -14.15
N ARG A 62 12.51 -1.44 -14.36
CA ARG A 62 12.95 -2.38 -13.32
C ARG A 62 13.54 -1.67 -12.12
N LEU A 63 14.44 -0.71 -12.36
CA LEU A 63 15.08 0.03 -11.27
C LEU A 63 14.09 0.96 -10.58
N THR A 64 13.20 1.62 -11.34
CA THR A 64 12.15 2.44 -10.78
C THR A 64 11.26 1.62 -9.84
N TYR A 65 10.84 0.44 -10.28
CA TYR A 65 10.03 -0.46 -9.45
C TYR A 65 10.77 -0.83 -8.16
N ALA A 66 12.05 -1.16 -8.27
CA ALA A 66 12.85 -1.52 -7.10
C ALA A 66 12.97 -0.38 -6.09
N VAL A 67 13.17 0.85 -6.58
CA VAL A 67 13.25 2.04 -5.72
C VAL A 67 11.92 2.29 -5.01
N ILE A 68 10.82 2.22 -5.73
CA ILE A 68 9.49 2.42 -5.15
C ILE A 68 9.20 1.35 -4.09
N LEU A 69 9.46 0.08 -4.41
CA LEU A 69 9.25 -1.01 -3.47
C LEU A 69 10.10 -0.85 -2.22
N ALA A 70 11.38 -0.49 -2.39
CA ALA A 70 12.27 -0.26 -1.26
C ALA A 70 11.76 0.88 -0.36
N TYR A 71 11.29 1.97 -0.95
CA TYR A 71 10.72 3.08 -0.21
C TYR A 71 9.48 2.67 0.57
N ASP A 72 8.59 1.93 -0.08
CA ASP A 72 7.38 1.42 0.56
C ASP A 72 7.70 0.47 1.72
N LEU A 73 8.69 -0.40 1.54
CA LEU A 73 9.14 -1.30 2.60
C LEU A 73 9.73 -0.55 3.79
N ILE A 74 10.49 0.51 3.53
CA ILE A 74 11.05 1.35 4.59
C ILE A 74 9.91 2.00 5.39
N LEU A 75 8.90 2.53 4.71
CA LEU A 75 7.72 3.10 5.37
C LEU A 75 7.00 2.05 6.22
N LEU A 76 6.81 0.86 5.65
CA LEU A 76 6.16 -0.25 6.33
C LEU A 76 6.90 -0.63 7.62
N MET A 77 8.22 -0.78 7.54
CA MET A 77 9.04 -1.21 8.67
C MET A 77 9.22 -0.14 9.74
N THR A 78 9.24 1.14 9.35
CA THR A 78 9.60 2.22 10.28
C THR A 78 8.42 3.01 10.80
N ARG A 79 7.31 3.08 10.07
CA ARG A 79 6.19 3.95 10.41
C ARG A 79 4.86 3.24 10.60
N ALA A 80 4.71 2.02 10.10
CA ALA A 80 3.44 1.31 10.21
C ALA A 80 3.39 0.48 11.50
N ASP A 81 2.23 0.45 12.11
CA ASP A 81 1.94 -0.40 13.27
C ASP A 81 1.24 -1.69 12.85
N GLY A 82 0.72 -1.74 11.65
CA GLY A 82 0.05 -2.90 11.09
C GLY A 82 -0.09 -2.78 9.58
N ILE A 83 -0.63 -3.83 8.97
CA ILE A 83 -0.81 -3.90 7.52
C ILE A 83 -2.21 -4.43 7.20
N VAL A 84 -2.80 -3.93 6.13
CA VAL A 84 -4.03 -4.46 5.56
C VAL A 84 -3.80 -4.77 4.09
N MET A 85 -4.15 -5.98 3.69
CA MET A 85 -4.04 -6.43 2.31
C MET A 85 -5.36 -6.17 1.58
N LEU A 86 -5.29 -5.41 0.49
CA LEU A 86 -6.47 -5.15 -0.34
C LEU A 86 -6.84 -6.37 -1.19
N PRO A 87 -8.11 -6.51 -1.60
CA PRO A 87 -8.53 -7.65 -2.43
C PRO A 87 -7.68 -7.80 -3.68
N GLY A 88 -7.28 -9.04 -3.99
CA GLY A 88 -6.46 -9.33 -5.17
C GLY A 88 -4.96 -9.16 -4.96
N TRP A 89 -4.52 -8.91 -3.74
CA TRP A 89 -3.09 -8.67 -3.44
C TRP A 89 -2.20 -9.86 -3.80
N GLN A 90 -2.75 -11.07 -3.81
CA GLN A 90 -1.99 -12.29 -4.11
C GLN A 90 -1.45 -12.30 -5.54
N ALA A 91 -2.07 -11.55 -6.43
CA ALA A 91 -1.60 -11.42 -7.81
C ALA A 91 -0.46 -10.39 -7.95
N SER A 92 -0.15 -9.64 -6.91
CA SER A 92 0.88 -8.60 -6.92
C SER A 92 2.14 -9.08 -6.21
N ARG A 93 3.26 -9.10 -6.94
CA ARG A 93 4.55 -9.47 -6.35
C ARG A 93 4.97 -8.51 -5.25
N GLY A 94 4.76 -7.21 -5.44
CA GLY A 94 5.10 -6.21 -4.43
C GLY A 94 4.29 -6.39 -3.16
N ALA A 95 2.99 -6.63 -3.28
CA ALA A 95 2.13 -6.85 -2.12
C ALA A 95 2.50 -8.14 -1.38
N GLN A 96 2.90 -9.20 -2.10
CA GLN A 96 3.38 -10.43 -1.47
C GLN A 96 4.64 -10.18 -0.64
N ILE A 97 5.58 -9.39 -1.16
CA ILE A 97 6.80 -9.03 -0.45
C ILE A 97 6.48 -8.21 0.80
N GLU A 98 5.60 -7.23 0.67
CA GLU A 98 5.17 -6.41 1.80
C GLU A 98 4.51 -7.25 2.90
N ASN A 99 3.67 -8.19 2.53
CA ASN A 99 3.05 -9.12 3.47
C ASN A 99 4.09 -9.97 4.20
N TYR A 100 5.04 -10.50 3.46
CA TYR A 100 6.13 -11.32 4.03
C TYR A 100 6.93 -10.51 5.05
N VAL A 101 7.31 -9.28 4.69
CA VAL A 101 8.07 -8.40 5.59
C VAL A 101 7.27 -8.08 6.85
N SER A 102 5.98 -7.81 6.71
CA SER A 102 5.13 -7.49 7.87
C SER A 102 5.08 -8.63 8.87
N MET A 103 5.07 -9.88 8.39
CA MET A 103 5.08 -11.05 9.27
C MET A 103 6.37 -11.15 10.08
N HIS A 104 7.48 -10.70 9.53
CA HIS A 104 8.79 -10.73 10.21
C HIS A 104 8.92 -9.61 11.26
N PHE A 105 8.16 -8.54 11.13
CA PHE A 105 8.20 -7.41 12.05
C PHE A 105 7.10 -7.44 13.11
N TRP A 106 6.38 -8.57 13.21
CA TRP A 106 5.34 -8.79 14.23
C TRP A 106 4.29 -7.69 14.24
N MET A 107 3.90 -7.22 13.07
CA MET A 107 2.91 -6.16 12.96
C MET A 107 1.56 -6.64 13.45
N GLN A 108 0.89 -5.80 14.22
CA GLN A 108 -0.41 -6.12 14.76
C GLN A 108 -1.48 -6.04 13.66
N GLY A 109 -2.40 -6.98 13.68
CA GLY A 109 -3.55 -6.93 12.80
C GLY A 109 -4.57 -5.89 13.27
N ILE A 110 -5.50 -5.56 12.39
CA ILE A 110 -6.63 -4.70 12.72
C ILE A 110 -7.84 -5.57 13.08
N SER A 111 -8.91 -4.93 13.55
CA SER A 111 -10.11 -5.66 13.92
C SER A 111 -10.69 -6.42 12.72
N LYS A 112 -11.27 -7.57 12.98
CA LYS A 112 -11.84 -8.43 11.96
C LYS A 112 -12.94 -7.73 11.16
N ALA A 113 -13.77 -6.91 11.84
CA ALA A 113 -14.84 -6.16 11.18
C ALA A 113 -14.30 -5.18 10.15
N VAL A 114 -13.22 -4.45 10.48
CA VAL A 114 -12.59 -3.51 9.55
C VAL A 114 -11.98 -4.25 8.37
N THR A 115 -11.32 -5.37 8.62
CA THR A 115 -10.75 -6.21 7.57
C THR A 115 -11.83 -6.69 6.60
N GLU A 116 -12.98 -7.12 7.10
CA GLU A 116 -14.10 -7.56 6.28
C GLU A 116 -14.66 -6.43 5.41
N GLU A 117 -14.80 -5.22 5.97
CA GLU A 117 -15.23 -4.07 5.17
C GLU A 117 -14.29 -3.78 4.01
N ILE A 118 -12.97 -3.83 4.27
CA ILE A 118 -11.96 -3.58 3.25
C ILE A 118 -12.00 -4.68 2.20
N ASN A 119 -12.17 -5.94 2.59
CA ASN A 119 -12.24 -7.06 1.67
C ASN A 119 -13.45 -7.00 0.75
N ASN A 120 -14.49 -6.25 1.12
CA ASN A 120 -15.69 -6.07 0.31
C ASN A 120 -15.57 -4.91 -0.71
N ILE A 121 -14.45 -4.21 -0.76
CA ILE A 121 -14.21 -3.18 -1.77
C ILE A 121 -14.13 -3.82 -3.16
N LYS A 122 -14.90 -3.28 -4.11
CA LYS A 122 -14.93 -3.78 -5.49
C LYS A 122 -14.07 -2.98 -6.44
#